data_ebd60e61d9ecee3097ab3d9613a8d6d2
#
_entry.id   ebd60e61d9ecee3097ab3d9613a8d6d2
#
_cell.length_a   1.000
_cell.length_b   1.000
_cell.length_c   1.000
_cell.angle_alpha   90.00
_cell.angle_beta   90.00
_cell.angle_gamma   90.00
#
_symmetry.space_group_name_H-M   'P 1'
#
loop_
_entity.id
_entity.type
_entity.pdbx_description
1 polymer ?
#
loop_
_entity_poly.entity_id
_entity_poly.type
_entity_poly.pdbx_seq_one_letter_code
_entity_poly.pdbx_strand_id
1 'polypeptide(L)'
;MERRNSPTDINYIPLANANLPFATSDMKGLQIKEPLQKDGLENTMVFNFSTSGQKDIKLTFAAINELTNASAILVDYSTNAGSPVWTSGGLASSSLSLTNSYQLFSIDFSSISSANNNPDFKVRLRFSGTNMTVDNGNRITFNNIAVHGTKTTLSVNQKEALQFSVFPNPFSDIVNVVGLNQAENVSYKLFTIDGKLIKNGKTESSKVDLNDISKGVYLLQLSFDGKIETKKIIKK
;
A
#
# COMPACT_ATOMS: atom_id res chain seq x y z
N MET A 1 7.72 0.87 -18.44
CA MET A 1 7.62 2.15 -19.17
C MET A 1 7.36 1.83 -20.64
N GLU A 2 6.37 2.46 -21.24
CA GLU A 2 5.99 2.27 -22.63
C GLU A 2 6.30 3.55 -23.41
N ARG A 3 6.90 3.42 -24.58
CA ARG A 3 7.10 4.53 -25.53
C ARG A 3 6.07 4.40 -26.64
N ARG A 4 5.31 5.44 -26.84
CA ARG A 4 4.36 5.56 -27.95
C ARG A 4 4.85 6.64 -28.89
N ASN A 5 4.50 6.48 -30.13
CA ASN A 5 4.94 7.33 -31.24
C ASN A 5 6.42 7.13 -31.62
N SER A 6 6.64 6.41 -32.69
CA SER A 6 7.96 6.24 -33.30
C SER A 6 8.20 7.39 -34.29
N PRO A 7 9.39 7.93 -34.41
CA PRO A 7 10.68 7.46 -33.92
C PRO A 7 11.27 8.31 -32.79
N THR A 8 10.59 8.43 -31.64
CA THR A 8 11.19 9.14 -30.50
C THR A 8 12.36 8.36 -29.96
N ASP A 9 13.53 8.95 -30.00
CA ASP A 9 14.71 8.39 -29.38
C ASP A 9 14.70 8.63 -27.86
N ILE A 10 15.09 7.61 -27.12
CA ILE A 10 15.28 7.69 -25.68
C ILE A 10 16.76 7.42 -25.41
N ASN A 11 17.45 8.45 -24.93
CA ASN A 11 18.86 8.39 -24.62
C ASN A 11 19.10 8.54 -23.12
N TYR A 12 20.18 7.95 -22.64
CA TYR A 12 20.66 8.10 -21.29
C TYR A 12 21.94 8.92 -21.28
N ILE A 13 21.94 10.01 -20.54
CA ILE A 13 23.11 10.86 -20.35
C ILE A 13 23.41 11.05 -18.86
N PRO A 14 24.69 11.17 -18.47
CA PRO A 14 25.08 11.51 -17.11
C PRO A 14 24.60 12.93 -16.75
N LEU A 15 23.86 13.10 -15.69
CA LEU A 15 23.36 14.41 -15.24
C LEU A 15 23.28 14.47 -13.73
N ALA A 16 23.64 15.63 -13.18
CA ALA A 16 23.23 16.01 -11.83
C ALA A 16 21.74 16.40 -11.84
N ASN A 17 21.01 16.10 -10.78
CA ASN A 17 19.59 16.45 -10.68
C ASN A 17 19.14 16.67 -9.24
N ALA A 18 17.97 17.30 -9.08
CA ALA A 18 17.43 17.71 -7.78
C ALA A 18 16.82 16.56 -6.94
N ASN A 19 16.53 15.42 -7.57
CA ASN A 19 15.89 14.27 -6.90
C ASN A 19 16.88 13.12 -6.69
N LEU A 20 18.07 13.44 -6.23
CA LEU A 20 19.14 12.45 -6.03
C LEU A 20 19.11 11.85 -4.64
N PRO A 21 18.89 10.53 -4.48
CA PRO A 21 19.26 9.82 -3.27
C PRO A 21 20.77 9.53 -3.21
N PHE A 22 21.49 9.65 -4.33
CA PHE A 22 22.91 9.35 -4.43
C PHE A 22 23.67 10.49 -5.13
N ALA A 23 24.76 10.93 -4.55
CA ALA A 23 25.69 11.87 -5.16
C ALA A 23 26.67 11.12 -6.08
N THR A 24 26.23 10.69 -7.25
CA THR A 24 27.11 10.02 -8.22
C THR A 24 27.13 10.76 -9.54
N SER A 25 28.32 10.88 -10.12
CA SER A 25 28.54 11.43 -11.46
C SER A 25 28.01 10.55 -12.59
N ASP A 26 27.63 9.31 -12.28
CA ASP A 26 27.24 8.29 -13.27
C ASP A 26 25.73 8.20 -13.51
N MET A 27 24.95 9.04 -12.87
CA MET A 27 23.51 9.08 -13.09
C MET A 27 23.16 9.57 -14.48
N LYS A 28 22.30 8.83 -15.16
CA LYS A 28 21.84 9.11 -16.52
C LYS A 28 20.41 9.58 -16.54
N GLY A 29 20.13 10.56 -17.41
CA GLY A 29 18.77 11.02 -17.68
C GLY A 29 18.15 10.25 -18.85
N LEU A 30 16.82 10.09 -18.77
CA LEU A 30 16.02 9.62 -19.88
C LEU A 30 15.63 10.81 -20.75
N GLN A 31 15.98 10.78 -22.03
CA GLN A 31 15.71 11.87 -22.95
C GLN A 31 14.55 11.55 -23.89
N ILE A 32 13.70 12.54 -24.10
CA ILE A 32 12.66 12.53 -25.13
C ILE A 32 12.96 13.66 -26.09
N LYS A 33 13.27 13.32 -27.33
CA LYS A 33 13.57 14.28 -28.40
C LYS A 33 12.31 14.78 -29.09
N GLU A 34 12.39 15.94 -29.68
CA GLU A 34 11.39 16.44 -30.62
C GLU A 34 11.43 15.65 -31.97
N PRO A 35 10.38 15.68 -32.80
CA PRO A 35 9.11 16.37 -32.52
C PRO A 35 8.32 15.66 -31.41
N LEU A 36 7.64 16.46 -30.58
CA LEU A 36 6.80 15.91 -29.50
C LEU A 36 5.41 15.52 -29.97
N GLN A 37 4.99 16.03 -31.14
CA GLN A 37 3.80 15.63 -31.87
C GLN A 37 4.12 15.41 -33.34
N LYS A 38 3.58 14.35 -33.93
CA LYS A 38 3.79 14.03 -35.33
C LYS A 38 2.59 13.26 -35.89
N ASP A 39 2.09 13.69 -37.06
CA ASP A 39 1.01 13.02 -37.79
C ASP A 39 -0.25 12.75 -36.92
N GLY A 40 -0.61 13.70 -36.07
CA GLY A 40 -1.75 13.59 -35.15
C GLY A 40 -1.47 12.72 -33.92
N LEU A 41 -0.27 12.21 -33.75
CA LEU A 41 0.17 11.43 -32.59
C LEU A 41 1.04 12.30 -31.68
N GLU A 42 1.01 11.99 -30.39
CA GLU A 42 1.85 12.66 -29.39
C GLU A 42 2.80 11.68 -28.69
N ASN A 43 4.03 12.14 -28.41
CA ASN A 43 4.96 11.40 -27.61
C ASN A 43 4.48 11.40 -26.16
N THR A 44 4.40 10.23 -25.55
CA THR A 44 3.94 10.07 -24.18
C THR A 44 4.86 9.14 -23.41
N MET A 45 5.00 9.39 -22.11
CA MET A 45 5.58 8.43 -21.18
C MET A 45 4.44 7.77 -20.40
N VAL A 46 4.37 6.46 -20.47
CA VAL A 46 3.37 5.70 -19.69
C VAL A 46 4.11 4.82 -18.69
N PHE A 47 3.77 5.01 -17.42
CA PHE A 47 4.24 4.20 -16.31
C PHE A 47 3.13 3.22 -15.93
N ASN A 48 3.43 1.93 -16.03
CA ASN A 48 2.56 0.87 -15.54
C ASN A 48 3.21 0.29 -14.28
N PHE A 49 2.51 0.33 -13.18
CA PHE A 49 3.01 -0.25 -11.94
C PHE A 49 1.86 -0.70 -11.03
N SER A 50 2.13 -1.74 -10.24
CA SER A 50 1.17 -2.20 -9.25
C SER A 50 1.30 -1.40 -7.96
N THR A 51 0.17 -0.98 -7.42
CA THR A 51 0.06 -0.40 -6.09
C THR A 51 -0.54 -1.38 -5.09
N SER A 52 -0.59 -2.67 -5.41
CA SER A 52 -1.13 -3.71 -4.53
C SER A 52 -0.49 -3.66 -3.13
N GLY A 53 -1.31 -3.64 -2.10
CA GLY A 53 -0.87 -3.49 -0.72
C GLY A 53 -0.28 -2.12 -0.38
N GLN A 54 -0.48 -1.10 -1.21
CA GLN A 54 0.01 0.26 -1.01
C GLN A 54 -1.14 1.26 -1.08
N LYS A 55 -0.97 2.39 -0.39
CA LYS A 55 -1.84 3.58 -0.43
C LYS A 55 -0.99 4.84 -0.45
N ASP A 56 -1.62 6.01 -0.54
CA ASP A 56 -0.96 7.31 -0.55
C ASP A 56 0.13 7.39 -1.62
N ILE A 57 -0.25 7.01 -2.84
CA ILE A 57 0.68 6.86 -3.96
C ILE A 57 1.16 8.23 -4.44
N LYS A 58 2.48 8.34 -4.68
CA LYS A 58 3.12 9.52 -5.27
C LYS A 58 4.10 9.10 -6.36
N LEU A 59 4.12 9.86 -7.44
CA LEU A 59 5.15 9.77 -8.47
C LEU A 59 6.03 11.02 -8.39
N THR A 60 7.33 10.84 -8.25
CA THR A 60 8.30 11.93 -8.24
C THR A 60 9.32 11.76 -9.36
N PHE A 61 9.75 12.86 -9.94
CA PHE A 61 10.85 12.88 -10.92
C PHE A 61 11.47 14.27 -11.00
N ALA A 62 12.70 14.36 -11.46
CA ALA A 62 13.30 15.60 -11.88
C ALA A 62 13.23 15.71 -13.41
N ALA A 63 12.97 16.90 -13.94
CA ALA A 63 12.97 17.14 -15.37
C ALA A 63 13.53 18.53 -15.71
N ILE A 64 14.09 18.62 -16.92
CA ILE A 64 14.58 19.88 -17.54
C ILE A 64 14.08 19.92 -18.99
N ASN A 65 13.63 21.08 -19.41
CA ASN A 65 13.42 21.38 -20.83
C ASN A 65 14.70 21.94 -21.44
N GLU A 66 15.34 21.18 -22.28
CA GLU A 66 16.53 21.61 -23.00
C GLU A 66 16.14 22.32 -24.32
N LEU A 67 15.33 23.40 -24.17
CA LEU A 67 14.89 24.30 -25.24
C LEU A 67 13.93 23.66 -26.26
N THR A 68 13.14 22.66 -25.85
CA THR A 68 12.05 22.15 -26.70
C THR A 68 10.88 23.15 -26.76
N ASN A 69 9.97 22.91 -27.68
CA ASN A 69 8.74 23.66 -27.82
C ASN A 69 7.69 23.39 -26.73
N ALA A 70 7.95 22.44 -25.84
CA ALA A 70 7.06 22.14 -24.71
C ALA A 70 7.24 23.16 -23.57
N SER A 71 6.14 23.70 -23.09
CA SER A 71 6.11 24.58 -21.92
C SER A 71 5.59 23.87 -20.67
N ALA A 72 4.95 22.72 -20.82
CA ALA A 72 4.38 21.97 -19.71
C ALA A 72 4.35 20.46 -19.96
N ILE A 73 4.35 19.71 -18.86
CA ILE A 73 4.00 18.29 -18.79
C ILE A 73 2.53 18.21 -18.35
N LEU A 74 1.71 17.52 -19.12
CA LEU A 74 0.34 17.19 -18.75
C LEU A 74 0.31 15.78 -18.15
N VAL A 75 -0.41 15.65 -17.03
CA VAL A 75 -0.52 14.40 -16.28
C VAL A 75 -1.94 13.88 -16.33
N ASP A 76 -2.08 12.64 -16.70
CA ASP A 76 -3.29 11.87 -16.48
C ASP A 76 -2.97 10.45 -15.99
N TYR A 77 -3.97 9.76 -15.48
CA TYR A 77 -3.83 8.42 -14.93
C TYR A 77 -5.00 7.53 -15.32
N SER A 78 -4.82 6.23 -15.16
CA SER A 78 -5.88 5.23 -15.32
C SER A 78 -5.77 4.19 -14.22
N THR A 79 -6.92 3.80 -13.69
CA THR A 79 -7.06 2.73 -12.69
C THR A 79 -7.68 1.46 -13.27
N ASN A 80 -7.90 1.42 -14.58
CA ASN A 80 -8.57 0.32 -15.26
C ASN A 80 -7.62 -0.83 -15.58
N ALA A 81 -8.08 -2.04 -15.31
CA ALA A 81 -7.48 -3.24 -15.89
C ALA A 81 -7.64 -3.24 -17.43
N GLY A 82 -6.60 -3.67 -18.13
CA GLY A 82 -6.62 -3.71 -19.60
C GLY A 82 -6.45 -2.34 -20.24
N SER A 83 -7.36 -1.98 -21.17
CA SER A 83 -7.27 -0.72 -21.90
C SER A 83 -7.45 0.48 -20.99
N PRO A 84 -6.51 1.44 -20.98
CA PRO A 84 -6.57 2.56 -20.05
C PRO A 84 -7.68 3.55 -20.44
N VAL A 85 -8.44 3.98 -19.44
CA VAL A 85 -9.31 5.16 -19.51
C VAL A 85 -8.61 6.29 -18.76
N TRP A 86 -8.13 7.28 -19.51
CA TRP A 86 -7.32 8.36 -18.99
C TRP A 86 -8.16 9.47 -18.39
N THR A 87 -7.80 9.93 -17.20
CA THR A 87 -8.42 11.06 -16.49
C THR A 87 -7.37 11.86 -15.71
N SER A 88 -7.61 13.13 -15.51
CA SER A 88 -6.86 13.98 -14.57
C SER A 88 -7.69 14.38 -13.34
N GLY A 89 -8.92 13.86 -13.25
CA GLY A 89 -9.83 14.19 -12.14
C GLY A 89 -9.24 13.82 -10.78
N GLY A 90 -9.40 14.71 -9.80
CA GLY A 90 -8.88 14.50 -8.43
C GLY A 90 -7.40 14.84 -8.23
N LEU A 91 -6.64 15.14 -9.29
CA LEU A 91 -5.28 15.66 -9.15
C LEU A 91 -5.32 17.14 -8.72
N ALA A 92 -4.46 17.53 -7.79
CA ALA A 92 -4.30 18.93 -7.38
C ALA A 92 -3.79 19.81 -8.53
N SER A 93 -2.94 19.24 -9.39
CA SER A 93 -2.50 19.86 -10.64
C SER A 93 -2.26 18.77 -11.68
N SER A 94 -2.81 18.96 -12.86
CA SER A 94 -2.60 18.08 -14.02
C SER A 94 -1.69 18.70 -15.09
N SER A 95 -1.18 19.91 -14.84
CA SER A 95 -0.24 20.62 -15.71
C SER A 95 0.95 21.13 -14.90
N LEU A 96 2.14 20.73 -15.28
CA LEU A 96 3.40 21.02 -14.60
C LEU A 96 4.28 21.85 -15.55
N SER A 97 4.56 23.11 -15.16
CA SER A 97 5.37 24.00 -15.98
C SER A 97 6.80 23.50 -16.10
N LEU A 98 7.32 23.43 -17.33
CA LEU A 98 8.70 23.08 -17.64
C LEU A 98 9.56 24.35 -17.77
N THR A 99 10.77 24.27 -17.24
CA THR A 99 11.78 25.31 -17.39
C THR A 99 13.08 24.76 -17.93
N ASN A 100 14.01 25.64 -18.29
CA ASN A 100 15.35 25.29 -18.76
C ASN A 100 16.37 25.04 -17.63
N SER A 101 15.85 24.74 -16.44
CA SER A 101 16.62 24.25 -15.30
C SER A 101 15.92 23.05 -14.69
N TYR A 102 16.68 22.14 -14.05
CA TYR A 102 16.08 21.01 -13.38
C TYR A 102 15.11 21.44 -12.29
N GLN A 103 13.93 20.86 -12.34
CA GLN A 103 12.89 21.00 -11.33
C GLN A 103 12.50 19.62 -10.82
N LEU A 104 12.20 19.55 -9.53
CA LEU A 104 11.60 18.36 -8.92
C LEU A 104 10.08 18.47 -9.02
N PHE A 105 9.47 17.46 -9.60
CA PHE A 105 8.02 17.29 -9.70
C PHE A 105 7.54 16.20 -8.76
N SER A 106 6.40 16.44 -8.15
CA SER A 106 5.70 15.47 -7.30
C SER A 106 4.22 15.46 -7.67
N ILE A 107 3.73 14.30 -8.07
CA ILE A 107 2.33 14.08 -8.40
C ILE A 107 1.75 13.22 -7.29
N ASP A 108 0.77 13.76 -6.57
CA ASP A 108 0.14 13.11 -5.43
C ASP A 108 -1.21 12.51 -5.84
N PHE A 109 -1.35 11.20 -5.67
CA PHE A 109 -2.57 10.43 -5.93
C PHE A 109 -3.28 10.02 -4.62
N SER A 110 -2.89 10.53 -3.47
CA SER A 110 -3.44 10.11 -2.17
C SER A 110 -4.94 10.37 -2.03
N SER A 111 -5.46 11.41 -2.70
CA SER A 111 -6.90 11.73 -2.78
C SER A 111 -7.70 10.79 -3.69
N ILE A 112 -7.02 9.95 -4.47
CA ILE A 112 -7.62 9.07 -5.47
C ILE A 112 -7.67 7.66 -4.90
N SER A 113 -8.79 7.31 -4.28
CA SER A 113 -8.94 6.01 -3.60
C SER A 113 -8.73 4.81 -4.52
N SER A 114 -9.11 4.93 -5.80
CA SER A 114 -8.92 3.88 -6.82
C SER A 114 -7.46 3.69 -7.26
N ALA A 115 -6.55 4.60 -6.89
CA ALA A 115 -5.12 4.43 -7.09
C ALA A 115 -4.48 3.52 -6.02
N ASN A 116 -5.15 3.35 -4.88
CA ASN A 116 -4.69 2.51 -3.78
C ASN A 116 -5.00 1.04 -4.04
N ASN A 117 -4.08 0.16 -3.66
CA ASN A 117 -4.25 -1.29 -3.77
C ASN A 117 -4.71 -1.75 -5.18
N ASN A 118 -4.17 -1.13 -6.21
CA ASN A 118 -4.54 -1.36 -7.60
C ASN A 118 -3.38 -2.03 -8.36
N PRO A 119 -3.56 -3.25 -8.89
CA PRO A 119 -2.51 -3.93 -9.64
C PRO A 119 -2.23 -3.31 -11.02
N ASP A 120 -3.17 -2.53 -11.55
CA ASP A 120 -3.17 -2.03 -12.93
C ASP A 120 -3.06 -0.50 -13.01
N PHE A 121 -2.52 0.14 -11.99
CA PHE A 121 -2.40 1.59 -11.95
C PHE A 121 -1.41 2.08 -13.01
N LYS A 122 -1.84 3.10 -13.77
CA LYS A 122 -1.06 3.69 -14.87
C LYS A 122 -1.03 5.20 -14.75
N VAL A 123 0.13 5.79 -15.01
CA VAL A 123 0.28 7.24 -15.11
C VAL A 123 0.87 7.57 -16.48
N ARG A 124 0.31 8.57 -17.13
CA ARG A 124 0.77 9.05 -18.42
C ARG A 124 1.24 10.51 -18.29
N LEU A 125 2.41 10.79 -18.82
CA LEU A 125 2.93 12.13 -19.01
C LEU A 125 2.85 12.46 -20.50
N ARG A 126 2.26 13.60 -20.82
CA ARG A 126 2.15 14.18 -22.16
C ARG A 126 2.80 15.56 -22.16
N PHE A 127 3.01 16.14 -23.31
CA PHE A 127 3.66 17.44 -23.45
C PHE A 127 2.73 18.44 -24.10
N SER A 128 2.77 19.69 -23.63
CA SER A 128 1.98 20.82 -24.15
C SER A 128 2.89 22.01 -24.39
N GLY A 129 2.62 22.71 -25.46
CA GLY A 129 3.38 23.91 -25.87
C GLY A 129 2.94 24.43 -27.25
N THR A 130 3.76 25.27 -27.84
CA THR A 130 3.55 25.80 -29.20
C THR A 130 4.43 25.06 -30.19
N ASN A 131 3.96 24.91 -31.44
CA ASN A 131 4.74 24.29 -32.53
C ASN A 131 5.31 22.89 -32.19
N MET A 132 4.54 22.09 -31.47
CA MET A 132 4.98 20.76 -30.97
C MET A 132 5.32 19.76 -32.08
N THR A 133 4.96 20.05 -33.34
CA THR A 133 5.23 19.23 -34.52
C THR A 133 6.55 19.59 -35.21
N VAL A 134 7.21 20.66 -34.78
CA VAL A 134 8.45 21.13 -35.37
C VAL A 134 9.65 20.51 -34.64
N ASP A 135 10.49 19.84 -35.38
CA ASP A 135 11.75 19.29 -34.84
C ASP A 135 12.83 20.39 -34.82
N ASN A 136 13.22 20.81 -33.64
CA ASN A 136 14.34 21.75 -33.44
C ASN A 136 15.60 21.07 -32.87
N GLY A 137 15.64 19.74 -32.84
CA GLY A 137 16.76 18.95 -32.38
C GLY A 137 16.92 18.90 -30.84
N ASN A 138 16.03 19.55 -30.10
CA ASN A 138 16.11 19.66 -28.65
C ASN A 138 15.41 18.48 -27.94
N ARG A 139 15.39 18.49 -26.61
CA ARG A 139 14.92 17.36 -25.81
C ARG A 139 14.41 17.80 -24.43
N ILE A 140 13.61 16.94 -23.84
CA ILE A 140 13.28 16.99 -22.43
C ILE A 140 14.02 15.85 -21.76
N THR A 141 14.72 16.13 -20.68
CA THR A 141 15.48 15.13 -19.95
C THR A 141 14.83 14.89 -18.58
N PHE A 142 14.54 13.64 -18.29
CA PHE A 142 13.99 13.16 -17.02
C PHE A 142 15.04 12.42 -16.23
N ASN A 143 14.96 12.53 -14.91
CA ASN A 143 15.88 11.87 -14.01
C ASN A 143 15.19 11.46 -12.72
N ASN A 144 15.74 10.47 -12.01
CA ASN A 144 15.28 10.00 -10.69
C ASN A 144 13.76 9.84 -10.57
N ILE A 145 13.19 9.12 -11.52
CA ILE A 145 11.78 8.77 -11.49
C ILE A 145 11.55 7.72 -10.38
N ALA A 146 10.70 8.03 -9.42
CA ALA A 146 10.41 7.15 -8.30
C ALA A 146 8.90 7.13 -7.99
N VAL A 147 8.41 5.96 -7.60
CA VAL A 147 7.06 5.77 -7.10
C VAL A 147 7.14 5.48 -5.60
N HIS A 148 6.37 6.20 -4.83
CA HIS A 148 6.29 6.09 -3.38
C HIS A 148 4.88 5.62 -3.01
N GLY A 149 4.78 4.88 -1.92
CA GLY A 149 3.51 4.47 -1.33
C GLY A 149 3.69 4.06 0.12
N THR A 150 2.62 4.15 0.88
CA THR A 150 2.55 3.65 2.25
C THR A 150 1.97 2.25 2.22
N LYS A 151 2.60 1.27 2.86
CA LYS A 151 2.00 -0.07 2.98
C LYS A 151 0.63 0.03 3.63
N THR A 152 -0.38 -0.52 2.99
CA THR A 152 -1.61 -0.86 3.67
C THR A 152 -1.28 -2.02 4.60
N THR A 153 -0.92 -1.73 5.85
CA THR A 153 -1.04 -2.74 6.86
C THR A 153 -2.51 -3.12 6.86
N LEU A 154 -2.83 -4.36 6.47
CA LEU A 154 -3.98 -5.02 7.04
C LEU A 154 -3.68 -5.00 8.54
N SER A 155 -4.18 -3.99 9.23
CA SER A 155 -4.32 -4.06 10.66
C SER A 155 -5.34 -5.19 10.86
N VAL A 156 -4.86 -6.41 11.00
CA VAL A 156 -5.49 -7.27 11.96
C VAL A 156 -5.40 -6.41 13.21
N ASN A 157 -6.52 -5.79 13.61
CA ASN A 157 -6.67 -5.40 14.99
C ASN A 157 -6.24 -6.66 15.74
N GLN A 158 -5.00 -6.70 16.23
CA GLN A 158 -4.67 -7.55 17.33
C GLN A 158 -5.58 -7.02 18.43
N LYS A 159 -6.79 -7.55 18.45
CA LYS A 159 -7.66 -7.47 19.60
C LYS A 159 -6.73 -7.95 20.70
N GLU A 160 -6.30 -7.04 21.57
CA GLU A 160 -5.37 -7.39 22.64
C GLU A 160 -5.84 -8.72 23.21
N ALA A 161 -5.01 -9.74 23.09
CA ALA A 161 -5.40 -11.07 23.48
C ALA A 161 -5.76 -11.01 24.95
N LEU A 162 -6.89 -11.57 25.30
CA LEU A 162 -7.30 -11.69 26.71
C LEU A 162 -6.24 -12.54 27.41
N GLN A 163 -5.32 -11.92 28.15
CA GLN A 163 -4.26 -12.66 28.83
C GLN A 163 -4.78 -13.17 30.17
N PHE A 164 -4.95 -14.49 30.27
CA PHE A 164 -5.27 -15.13 31.54
C PHE A 164 -4.46 -16.40 31.74
N SER A 165 -4.31 -16.78 33.00
CA SER A 165 -3.73 -18.04 33.42
C SER A 165 -4.76 -18.89 34.15
N VAL A 166 -4.63 -20.21 34.03
CA VAL A 166 -5.52 -21.17 34.71
C VAL A 166 -4.70 -22.10 35.58
N PHE A 167 -5.10 -22.28 36.82
CA PHE A 167 -4.43 -23.17 37.77
C PHE A 167 -5.40 -23.77 38.81
N PRO A 168 -5.09 -24.94 39.41
CA PRO A 168 -4.00 -25.82 38.99
C PRO A 168 -4.25 -26.41 37.63
N ASN A 169 -3.20 -26.75 36.91
CA ASN A 169 -3.28 -27.54 35.68
C ASN A 169 -2.10 -28.53 35.68
N PRO A 170 -2.33 -29.85 35.90
CA PRO A 170 -3.62 -30.54 36.00
C PRO A 170 -4.44 -30.17 37.25
N PHE A 171 -5.77 -30.23 37.11
CA PHE A 171 -6.73 -29.95 38.17
C PHE A 171 -7.56 -31.20 38.58
N SER A 172 -8.23 -31.12 39.74
CA SER A 172 -9.19 -32.14 40.17
C SER A 172 -10.64 -31.69 39.92
N ASP A 173 -11.11 -30.65 40.59
CA ASP A 173 -12.53 -30.23 40.52
C ASP A 173 -12.70 -28.78 40.06
N ILE A 174 -11.83 -27.88 40.49
CA ILE A 174 -11.96 -26.47 40.25
C ILE A 174 -10.71 -25.93 39.54
N VAL A 175 -10.91 -25.02 38.60
CA VAL A 175 -9.89 -24.25 37.92
C VAL A 175 -10.05 -22.79 38.29
N ASN A 176 -8.98 -22.16 38.81
CA ASN A 176 -8.95 -20.71 39.03
C ASN A 176 -8.47 -20.01 37.78
N VAL A 177 -9.05 -18.88 37.50
CA VAL A 177 -8.68 -17.99 36.35
C VAL A 177 -8.08 -16.72 36.90
N VAL A 178 -6.86 -16.37 36.49
CA VAL A 178 -6.12 -15.19 36.94
C VAL A 178 -5.70 -14.34 35.77
N GLY A 179 -5.63 -13.03 35.97
CA GLY A 179 -5.24 -12.06 34.92
C GLY A 179 -6.43 -11.30 34.34
N LEU A 180 -7.63 -11.58 34.78
CA LEU A 180 -8.84 -10.82 34.44
C LEU A 180 -9.05 -9.78 35.55
N ASN A 181 -8.38 -8.64 35.46
CA ASN A 181 -8.48 -7.56 36.45
C ASN A 181 -9.93 -7.30 36.86
N GLN A 182 -10.37 -7.96 37.95
CA GLN A 182 -11.69 -7.81 38.61
C GLN A 182 -12.93 -7.92 37.68
N ALA A 183 -12.85 -8.68 36.60
CA ALA A 183 -13.98 -8.85 35.70
C ALA A 183 -15.02 -9.79 36.28
N GLU A 184 -16.14 -9.25 36.76
CA GLU A 184 -17.23 -9.99 37.42
C GLU A 184 -18.03 -10.88 36.49
N ASN A 185 -17.88 -10.82 35.16
CA ASN A 185 -18.73 -11.51 34.20
C ASN A 185 -17.95 -12.17 33.04
N VAL A 186 -17.04 -13.09 33.38
CA VAL A 186 -16.37 -13.89 32.38
C VAL A 186 -17.19 -15.11 32.03
N SER A 187 -17.54 -15.24 30.76
CA SER A 187 -18.22 -16.43 30.26
C SER A 187 -17.18 -17.49 29.88
N TYR A 188 -17.49 -18.75 30.14
CA TYR A 188 -16.64 -19.86 29.71
C TYR A 188 -17.40 -20.87 28.86
N LYS A 189 -16.67 -21.55 27.99
CA LYS A 189 -17.07 -22.77 27.29
C LYS A 189 -15.98 -23.80 27.44
N LEU A 190 -16.37 -25.04 27.71
CA LEU A 190 -15.46 -26.16 27.81
C LEU A 190 -15.71 -27.13 26.65
N PHE A 191 -14.66 -27.46 25.93
CA PHE A 191 -14.73 -28.39 24.81
C PHE A 191 -13.81 -29.57 25.03
N THR A 192 -14.15 -30.70 24.46
CA THR A 192 -13.20 -31.80 24.22
C THR A 192 -12.18 -31.40 23.16
N ILE A 193 -11.10 -32.16 23.02
CA ILE A 193 -10.06 -31.87 22.02
C ILE A 193 -10.55 -32.00 20.57
N ASP A 194 -11.62 -32.74 20.34
CA ASP A 194 -12.34 -32.90 19.06
C ASP A 194 -13.39 -31.78 18.80
N GLY A 195 -13.50 -30.81 19.72
CA GLY A 195 -14.33 -29.63 19.55
C GLY A 195 -15.79 -29.77 20.02
N LYS A 196 -16.17 -30.87 20.67
CA LYS A 196 -17.50 -31.05 21.25
C LYS A 196 -17.64 -30.20 22.50
N LEU A 197 -18.68 -29.35 22.55
CA LEU A 197 -19.03 -28.57 23.75
C LEU A 197 -19.51 -29.51 24.89
N ILE A 198 -18.89 -29.44 26.06
CA ILE A 198 -19.17 -30.22 27.25
C ILE A 198 -19.94 -29.41 28.28
N LYS A 199 -19.50 -28.17 28.52
CA LYS A 199 -20.08 -27.31 29.56
C LYS A 199 -19.90 -25.84 29.15
N ASN A 200 -20.82 -25.00 29.62
CA ASN A 200 -20.69 -23.55 29.49
C ASN A 200 -21.30 -22.87 30.72
N GLY A 201 -20.92 -21.62 30.94
CA GLY A 201 -21.41 -20.83 32.07
C GLY A 201 -20.67 -19.53 32.25
N LYS A 202 -20.79 -18.97 33.45
CA LYS A 202 -20.00 -17.81 33.89
C LYS A 202 -19.08 -18.24 35.02
N THR A 203 -17.94 -17.59 35.14
CA THR A 203 -17.04 -17.80 36.27
C THR A 203 -17.66 -17.22 37.54
N GLU A 204 -17.55 -17.92 38.64
CA GLU A 204 -17.92 -17.41 39.96
C GLU A 204 -16.64 -17.11 40.76
N SER A 205 -16.46 -15.87 41.17
CA SER A 205 -15.24 -15.42 41.88
C SER A 205 -13.95 -15.90 41.22
N SER A 206 -13.88 -15.77 39.89
CA SER A 206 -12.74 -16.21 39.07
C SER A 206 -12.49 -17.72 39.12
N LYS A 207 -13.49 -18.53 39.37
CA LYS A 207 -13.41 -20.00 39.42
C LYS A 207 -14.36 -20.63 38.42
N VAL A 208 -13.96 -21.78 37.91
CA VAL A 208 -14.78 -22.67 37.07
C VAL A 208 -14.84 -24.02 37.76
N ASP A 209 -16.05 -24.40 38.17
CA ASP A 209 -16.31 -25.71 38.76
C ASP A 209 -16.51 -26.73 37.63
N LEU A 210 -15.70 -27.77 37.65
CA LEU A 210 -15.65 -28.86 36.68
C LEU A 210 -15.62 -30.24 37.34
N ASN A 211 -16.24 -30.36 38.54
CA ASN A 211 -16.29 -31.59 39.31
C ASN A 211 -17.03 -32.71 38.55
N ASP A 212 -18.02 -32.36 37.72
CA ASP A 212 -18.93 -33.22 37.00
C ASP A 212 -18.44 -33.75 35.65
N ILE A 213 -17.20 -33.42 35.24
CA ILE A 213 -16.65 -33.93 34.01
C ILE A 213 -15.68 -35.10 34.27
N SER A 214 -15.45 -35.95 33.26
CA SER A 214 -14.52 -37.07 33.34
C SER A 214 -13.06 -36.62 33.31
N LYS A 215 -12.14 -37.49 33.74
CA LYS A 215 -10.69 -37.28 33.55
C LYS A 215 -10.37 -37.18 32.08
N GLY A 216 -9.50 -36.25 31.73
CA GLY A 216 -9.15 -36.04 30.32
C GLY A 216 -8.52 -34.67 30.02
N VAL A 217 -8.31 -34.43 28.72
CA VAL A 217 -7.78 -33.18 28.19
C VAL A 217 -8.93 -32.37 27.59
N TYR A 218 -9.00 -31.11 27.94
CA TYR A 218 -10.05 -30.19 27.52
C TYR A 218 -9.49 -28.86 27.03
N LEU A 219 -10.30 -28.13 26.26
CA LEU A 219 -10.08 -26.76 25.85
C LEU A 219 -11.04 -25.85 26.60
N LEU A 220 -10.52 -25.05 27.51
CA LEU A 220 -11.27 -24.02 28.23
C LEU A 220 -11.17 -22.70 27.45
N GLN A 221 -12.28 -22.26 26.90
CA GLN A 221 -12.44 -20.99 26.23
C GLN A 221 -13.09 -20.00 27.20
N LEU A 222 -12.46 -18.85 27.37
CA LEU A 222 -13.00 -17.72 28.14
C LEU A 222 -13.33 -16.59 27.19
N SER A 223 -14.43 -15.91 27.47
CA SER A 223 -14.83 -14.71 26.75
C SER A 223 -15.20 -13.58 27.71
N PHE A 224 -14.65 -12.40 27.45
CA PHE A 224 -14.88 -11.19 28.20
C PHE A 224 -14.71 -9.97 27.30
N ASP A 225 -15.67 -9.05 27.36
CA ASP A 225 -15.66 -7.82 26.55
C ASP A 225 -15.39 -8.06 25.05
N GLY A 226 -16.06 -9.08 24.51
CA GLY A 226 -15.92 -9.48 23.12
C GLY A 226 -14.53 -10.07 22.75
N LYS A 227 -13.63 -10.23 23.71
CA LYS A 227 -12.33 -10.92 23.56
C LYS A 227 -12.50 -12.39 23.92
N ILE A 228 -11.81 -13.26 23.21
CA ILE A 228 -11.88 -14.72 23.43
C ILE A 228 -10.46 -15.26 23.46
N GLU A 229 -10.17 -16.12 24.44
CA GLU A 229 -8.92 -16.88 24.50
C GLU A 229 -9.21 -18.32 24.96
N THR A 230 -8.40 -19.27 24.49
CA THR A 230 -8.57 -20.69 24.80
C THR A 230 -7.29 -21.26 25.41
N LYS A 231 -7.42 -21.99 26.51
CA LYS A 231 -6.33 -22.71 27.19
C LYS A 231 -6.60 -24.20 27.21
N LYS A 232 -5.55 -24.99 27.05
CA LYS A 232 -5.62 -26.44 27.30
C LYS A 232 -5.51 -26.70 28.80
N ILE A 233 -6.45 -27.48 29.34
CA ILE A 233 -6.49 -27.91 30.74
C ILE A 233 -6.58 -29.44 30.82
N ILE A 234 -6.08 -30.01 31.93
CA ILE A 234 -6.00 -31.45 32.13
C ILE A 234 -6.68 -31.82 33.47
N LYS A 235 -7.72 -32.62 33.43
CA LYS A 235 -8.35 -33.18 34.62
C LYS A 235 -7.69 -34.52 34.97
N LYS A 236 -7.23 -34.69 36.20
CA LYS A 236 -6.63 -35.92 36.76
C LYS A 236 -7.58 -36.75 37.62
#